data_b1f4c935d85941908feb0ec84ef9adcc
#
_entry.id   b1f4c935d85941908feb0ec84ef9adcc
#
_cell.length_a   1.000
_cell.length_b   1.000
_cell.length_c   1.000
_cell.angle_alpha   90.00
_cell.angle_beta   90.00
_cell.angle_gamma   90.00
#
_symmetry.space_group_name_H-M   'P 1'
#
loop_
_entity.id
_entity.type
_entity.pdbx_description
1 polymer ?
#
loop_
_entity_poly.entity_id
_entity_poly.type
_entity_poly.pdbx_seq_one_letter_code
_entity_poly.pdbx_strand_id
1 'polypeptide(L)'
;MSEINIKKGHNIGIAGVPSTDVIQGFLAKTVSIQPTEFRGVKPKILVKEGDIVKVGSALFHDKKNPEIKWPSLGAGKISQIQYGPRRAVENIVIELAENEEFECAKIYRPAEIATLDRDEVLKYLLEGNLFPFFRQRPYNKVADHKDTPRDIFISGWNTGPLSVDLDVALRRRLSPFQAGINALKTLTSGNVHLSYNRNTVSDTLLEAENVNHHLLSGPHPSGNVGIQIHHIAPLSTNDIVWTINAQDVVLSLIHI
;
A
#
# COMPACT_ATOMS: atom_id res chain seq x y z
N MET A 1 -2.05 23.91 0.63
CA MET A 1 -1.32 23.31 -0.52
C MET A 1 0.08 23.89 -0.55
N SER A 2 1.12 23.06 -0.62
CA SER A 2 2.52 23.50 -0.74
C SER A 2 3.13 23.00 -2.05
N GLU A 3 4.06 23.75 -2.61
CA GLU A 3 4.80 23.38 -3.83
C GLU A 3 6.28 23.21 -3.49
N ILE A 4 6.83 22.03 -3.82
CA ILE A 4 8.20 21.64 -3.46
C ILE A 4 8.92 21.20 -4.73
N ASN A 5 10.01 21.91 -5.06
CA ASN A 5 10.87 21.57 -6.19
C ASN A 5 12.19 20.98 -5.70
N ILE A 6 12.41 19.69 -5.95
CA ILE A 6 13.62 18.95 -5.57
C ILE A 6 14.61 19.02 -6.72
N LYS A 7 15.72 19.72 -6.51
CA LYS A 7 16.71 20.00 -7.57
C LYS A 7 17.77 18.91 -7.75
N LYS A 8 18.06 18.15 -6.66
CA LYS A 8 19.13 17.14 -6.67
C LYS A 8 18.58 15.79 -7.12
N GLY A 9 19.21 15.19 -8.08
CA GLY A 9 18.85 13.88 -8.59
C GLY A 9 19.18 13.71 -10.06
N HIS A 10 18.80 12.56 -10.62
CA HIS A 10 19.02 12.23 -12.02
C HIS A 10 17.94 11.27 -12.52
N ASN A 11 17.39 11.54 -13.69
CA ASN A 11 16.45 10.64 -14.34
C ASN A 11 17.19 9.64 -15.21
N ILE A 12 16.85 8.37 -15.07
CA ILE A 12 17.33 7.33 -15.99
C ILE A 12 16.50 7.44 -17.27
N GLY A 13 17.12 7.83 -18.36
CA GLY A 13 16.46 7.94 -19.67
C GLY A 13 16.18 6.54 -20.22
N ILE A 14 14.89 6.21 -20.37
CA ILE A 14 14.43 5.02 -21.09
C ILE A 14 13.74 5.51 -22.36
N ALA A 15 14.04 4.88 -23.49
CA ALA A 15 13.43 5.24 -24.75
C ALA A 15 11.93 4.87 -24.78
N GLY A 16 11.10 5.80 -25.24
CA GLY A 16 9.66 5.61 -25.35
C GLY A 16 8.87 6.05 -24.11
N VAL A 17 7.57 6.14 -24.29
CA VAL A 17 6.59 6.43 -23.22
C VAL A 17 5.51 5.35 -23.31
N PRO A 18 5.10 4.73 -22.19
CA PRO A 18 4.02 3.75 -22.20
C PRO A 18 2.71 4.40 -22.62
N SER A 19 1.86 3.64 -23.32
CA SER A 19 0.48 4.07 -23.59
C SER A 19 -0.30 4.19 -22.27
N THR A 20 -1.21 5.14 -22.22
CA THR A 20 -2.17 5.28 -21.11
C THR A 20 -3.42 4.42 -21.29
N ASP A 21 -3.47 3.63 -22.38
CA ASP A 21 -4.56 2.70 -22.63
C ASP A 21 -4.46 1.47 -21.75
N VAL A 22 -5.59 1.07 -21.20
CA VAL A 22 -5.69 -0.18 -20.42
C VAL A 22 -5.97 -1.32 -21.41
N ILE A 23 -4.98 -2.20 -21.60
CA ILE A 23 -5.14 -3.39 -22.43
C ILE A 23 -5.74 -4.50 -21.57
N GLN A 24 -6.93 -4.96 -21.93
CA GLN A 24 -7.51 -6.19 -21.37
C GLN A 24 -7.05 -7.37 -22.20
N GLY A 25 -6.56 -8.44 -21.56
CA GLY A 25 -6.30 -9.66 -22.30
C GLY A 25 -5.18 -10.55 -21.80
N PHE A 26 -4.44 -10.19 -20.77
CA PHE A 26 -3.47 -11.10 -20.19
C PHE A 26 -3.97 -11.57 -18.82
N LEU A 27 -4.49 -12.80 -18.77
CA LEU A 27 -4.84 -13.45 -17.51
C LEU A 27 -3.61 -14.19 -16.98
N ALA A 28 -3.12 -13.78 -15.83
CA ALA A 28 -2.09 -14.52 -15.13
C ALA A 28 -2.65 -15.89 -14.75
N LYS A 29 -1.82 -16.93 -14.87
CA LYS A 29 -2.17 -18.28 -14.39
C LYS A 29 -1.75 -18.50 -12.95
N THR A 30 -0.76 -17.74 -12.50
CA THR A 30 -0.21 -17.84 -11.16
C THR A 30 0.09 -16.45 -10.63
N VAL A 31 -0.05 -16.28 -9.31
CA VAL A 31 0.47 -15.14 -8.57
C VAL A 31 1.33 -15.64 -7.43
N SER A 32 2.23 -14.81 -6.94
CA SER A 32 3.07 -15.21 -5.82
C SER A 32 3.36 -14.06 -4.88
N ILE A 33 3.61 -14.39 -3.62
CA ILE A 33 4.07 -13.44 -2.62
C ILE A 33 5.43 -13.87 -2.08
N GLN A 34 6.33 -12.91 -1.93
CA GLN A 34 7.70 -13.12 -1.46
C GLN A 34 7.87 -12.53 -0.07
N PRO A 35 7.85 -13.32 1.01
CA PRO A 35 8.00 -12.82 2.37
C PRO A 35 9.32 -12.07 2.61
N THR A 36 10.34 -12.36 1.81
CA THR A 36 11.67 -11.72 1.89
C THR A 36 11.68 -10.24 1.50
N GLU A 37 10.68 -9.75 0.75
CA GLU A 37 10.51 -8.34 0.42
C GLU A 37 10.12 -7.47 1.62
N PHE A 38 9.61 -8.11 2.68
CA PHE A 38 9.16 -7.41 3.87
C PHE A 38 10.28 -7.36 4.91
N ARG A 39 11.04 -6.27 4.90
CA ARG A 39 12.22 -6.09 5.75
C ARG A 39 11.88 -6.28 7.24
N GLY A 40 12.62 -7.17 7.89
CA GLY A 40 12.54 -7.41 9.33
C GLY A 40 11.41 -8.34 9.77
N VAL A 41 10.56 -8.79 8.86
CA VAL A 41 9.51 -9.78 9.07
C VAL A 41 10.10 -11.17 9.23
N LYS A 42 9.64 -11.92 10.21
CA LYS A 42 9.94 -13.34 10.41
C LYS A 42 8.67 -14.14 10.10
N PRO A 43 8.49 -14.63 8.87
CA PRO A 43 7.23 -15.25 8.47
C PRO A 43 7.01 -16.57 9.20
N LYS A 44 5.77 -16.78 9.66
CA LYS A 44 5.23 -18.07 10.06
C LYS A 44 4.08 -18.40 9.12
N ILE A 45 4.27 -19.41 8.30
CA ILE A 45 3.32 -19.84 7.27
C ILE A 45 2.07 -20.41 7.94
N LEU A 46 0.91 -20.04 7.40
CA LEU A 46 -0.41 -20.49 7.84
C LEU A 46 -1.04 -21.52 6.89
N VAL A 47 -0.49 -21.65 5.69
CA VAL A 47 -0.98 -22.53 4.62
C VAL A 47 0.04 -23.60 4.27
N LYS A 48 -0.39 -24.63 3.55
CA LYS A 48 0.45 -25.69 2.98
C LYS A 48 0.14 -25.88 1.50
N GLU A 49 1.04 -26.53 0.79
CA GLU A 49 0.81 -26.92 -0.60
C GLU A 49 -0.47 -27.76 -0.72
N GLY A 50 -1.30 -27.43 -1.67
CA GLY A 50 -2.60 -28.05 -1.89
C GLY A 50 -3.78 -27.32 -1.25
N ASP A 51 -3.57 -26.40 -0.33
CA ASP A 51 -4.66 -25.64 0.28
C ASP A 51 -5.33 -24.72 -0.74
N ILE A 52 -6.64 -24.56 -0.62
CA ILE A 52 -7.42 -23.60 -1.41
C ILE A 52 -7.52 -22.31 -0.61
N VAL A 53 -7.27 -21.20 -1.28
CA VAL A 53 -7.31 -19.85 -0.71
C VAL A 53 -8.18 -18.93 -1.56
N LYS A 54 -8.76 -17.95 -0.90
CA LYS A 54 -9.50 -16.84 -1.53
C LYS A 54 -8.60 -15.60 -1.59
N VAL A 55 -8.96 -14.61 -2.41
CA VAL A 55 -8.35 -13.29 -2.31
C VAL A 55 -8.56 -12.77 -0.89
N GLY A 56 -7.49 -12.35 -0.22
CA GLY A 56 -7.55 -11.90 1.18
C GLY A 56 -7.27 -12.98 2.23
N SER A 57 -7.33 -14.28 1.91
CA SER A 57 -6.98 -15.34 2.87
C SER A 57 -5.56 -15.17 3.43
N ALA A 58 -5.38 -15.31 4.73
CA ALA A 58 -4.07 -15.13 5.37
C ALA A 58 -3.09 -16.23 4.99
N LEU A 59 -1.96 -15.89 4.36
CA LEU A 59 -0.91 -16.83 3.94
C LEU A 59 0.16 -17.04 4.99
N PHE A 60 0.57 -15.98 5.67
CA PHE A 60 1.54 -16.01 6.76
C PHE A 60 1.35 -14.79 7.67
N HIS A 61 1.97 -14.84 8.84
CA HIS A 61 2.06 -13.71 9.77
C HIS A 61 3.50 -13.45 10.22
N ASP A 62 3.76 -12.27 10.76
CA ASP A 62 5.03 -12.02 11.44
C ASP A 62 5.05 -12.72 12.81
N LYS A 63 6.09 -13.51 13.09
CA LYS A 63 6.28 -14.16 14.41
C LYS A 63 6.36 -13.17 15.57
N LYS A 64 6.82 -11.93 15.31
CA LYS A 64 6.92 -10.90 16.34
C LYS A 64 5.58 -10.22 16.60
N ASN A 65 4.72 -10.17 15.58
CA ASN A 65 3.42 -9.54 15.64
C ASN A 65 2.38 -10.39 14.91
N PRO A 66 1.83 -11.44 15.54
CA PRO A 66 0.97 -12.42 14.87
C PRO A 66 -0.36 -11.86 14.34
N GLU A 67 -0.76 -10.70 14.79
CA GLU A 67 -1.97 -10.01 14.31
C GLU A 67 -1.77 -9.43 12.90
N ILE A 68 -0.51 -9.14 12.52
CA ILE A 68 -0.18 -8.65 11.18
C ILE A 68 0.01 -9.86 10.26
N LYS A 69 -0.94 -10.05 9.36
CA LYS A 69 -0.97 -11.15 8.40
C LYS A 69 -0.90 -10.63 6.98
N TRP A 70 -0.40 -11.45 6.08
CA TRP A 70 -0.27 -11.16 4.67
C TRP A 70 -1.33 -11.90 3.88
N PRO A 71 -2.13 -11.17 3.07
CA PRO A 71 -3.23 -11.75 2.32
C PRO A 71 -2.76 -12.49 1.08
N SER A 72 -3.57 -13.43 0.62
CA SER A 72 -3.49 -13.98 -0.72
C SER A 72 -3.88 -12.93 -1.75
N LEU A 73 -3.09 -12.82 -2.82
CA LEU A 73 -3.30 -11.87 -3.92
C LEU A 73 -4.29 -12.40 -4.97
N GLY A 74 -4.69 -13.67 -4.86
CA GLY A 74 -5.62 -14.30 -5.77
C GLY A 74 -6.33 -15.48 -5.13
N ALA A 75 -7.47 -15.87 -5.69
CA ALA A 75 -8.18 -17.09 -5.33
C ALA A 75 -7.61 -18.27 -6.11
N GLY A 76 -7.40 -19.40 -5.44
CA GLY A 76 -6.89 -20.59 -6.10
C GLY A 76 -6.23 -21.56 -5.15
N LYS A 77 -5.31 -22.35 -5.66
CA LYS A 77 -4.61 -23.41 -4.93
C LYS A 77 -3.16 -23.02 -4.67
N ILE A 78 -2.68 -23.21 -3.44
CA ILE A 78 -1.25 -23.12 -3.15
C ILE A 78 -0.52 -24.22 -3.90
N SER A 79 0.14 -23.86 -5.00
CA SER A 79 0.83 -24.82 -5.86
C SER A 79 2.22 -25.17 -5.34
N GLN A 80 2.91 -24.19 -4.72
CA GLN A 80 4.27 -24.38 -4.24
C GLN A 80 4.63 -23.40 -3.13
N ILE A 81 5.41 -23.87 -2.14
CA ILE A 81 6.08 -23.03 -1.14
C ILE A 81 7.58 -23.26 -1.29
N GLN A 82 8.27 -22.24 -1.82
CA GLN A 82 9.71 -22.32 -2.08
C GLN A 82 10.50 -21.89 -0.85
N TYR A 83 11.47 -22.73 -0.49
CA TYR A 83 12.37 -22.48 0.63
C TYR A 83 13.79 -22.28 0.12
N GLY A 84 14.42 -21.20 0.52
CA GLY A 84 15.81 -20.90 0.29
C GLY A 84 16.74 -21.35 1.43
N PRO A 85 17.95 -20.79 1.48
CA PRO A 85 18.93 -21.11 2.52
C PRO A 85 18.35 -20.92 3.93
N ARG A 86 18.75 -21.82 4.86
CA ARG A 86 18.28 -21.85 6.24
C ARG A 86 16.76 -21.96 6.37
N ARG A 87 16.09 -22.57 5.39
CA ARG A 87 14.63 -22.70 5.32
C ARG A 87 13.89 -21.35 5.34
N ALA A 88 14.50 -20.29 4.84
CA ALA A 88 13.78 -19.03 4.61
C ALA A 88 12.70 -19.25 3.55
N VAL A 89 11.49 -18.78 3.80
CA VAL A 89 10.43 -18.84 2.79
C VAL A 89 10.69 -17.74 1.77
N GLU A 90 11.02 -18.13 0.54
CA GLU A 90 11.31 -17.21 -0.54
C GLU A 90 10.06 -16.86 -1.33
N ASN A 91 9.18 -17.85 -1.54
CA ASN A 91 8.03 -17.65 -2.40
C ASN A 91 6.86 -18.54 -1.99
N ILE A 92 5.64 -18.01 -2.04
CA ILE A 92 4.39 -18.77 -1.93
C ILE A 92 3.64 -18.55 -3.25
N VAL A 93 3.50 -19.61 -4.04
CA VAL A 93 2.90 -19.56 -5.37
C VAL A 93 1.47 -20.06 -5.31
N ILE A 94 0.56 -19.30 -5.90
CA ILE A 94 -0.86 -19.60 -5.99
C ILE A 94 -1.20 -19.81 -7.47
N GLU A 95 -1.70 -20.99 -7.80
CA GLU A 95 -2.30 -21.26 -9.09
C GLU A 95 -3.74 -20.75 -9.07
N LEU A 96 -4.04 -19.76 -9.92
CA LEU A 96 -5.31 -19.06 -9.91
C LEU A 96 -6.45 -19.95 -10.39
N ALA A 97 -7.58 -19.87 -9.71
CA ALA A 97 -8.84 -20.45 -10.16
C ALA A 97 -9.46 -19.62 -11.29
N GLU A 98 -10.34 -20.23 -12.07
CA GLU A 98 -11.10 -19.52 -13.14
C GLU A 98 -12.03 -18.45 -12.55
N ASN A 99 -12.59 -18.69 -11.37
CA ASN A 99 -13.45 -17.76 -10.67
C ASN A 99 -12.74 -17.21 -9.43
N GLU A 100 -12.74 -15.89 -9.28
CA GLU A 100 -12.23 -15.26 -8.08
C GLU A 100 -13.24 -15.36 -6.94
N GLU A 101 -12.78 -15.86 -5.80
CA GLU A 101 -13.50 -15.81 -4.54
C GLU A 101 -12.77 -14.89 -3.56
N PHE A 102 -13.52 -14.12 -2.79
CA PHE A 102 -12.99 -13.14 -1.84
C PHE A 102 -13.31 -13.54 -0.41
N GLU A 103 -12.36 -13.27 0.51
CA GLU A 103 -12.71 -13.20 1.92
C GLU A 103 -13.55 -11.94 2.15
N CYS A 104 -14.77 -12.14 2.64
CA CYS A 104 -15.68 -11.01 2.88
C CYS A 104 -15.56 -10.57 4.34
N ALA A 105 -15.02 -9.37 4.56
CA ALA A 105 -15.18 -8.66 5.81
C ALA A 105 -16.54 -7.93 5.85
N LYS A 106 -16.87 -7.30 6.98
CA LYS A 106 -18.04 -6.45 7.06
C LYS A 106 -17.89 -5.28 6.10
N ILE A 107 -18.86 -5.08 5.23
CA ILE A 107 -18.85 -3.98 4.25
C ILE A 107 -19.42 -2.72 4.91
N TYR A 108 -18.68 -1.62 4.85
CA TYR A 108 -19.13 -0.30 5.27
C TYR A 108 -19.41 0.59 4.08
N ARG A 109 -20.43 1.41 4.19
CA ARG A 109 -20.64 2.51 3.25
C ARG A 109 -19.61 3.61 3.49
N PRO A 110 -19.17 4.37 2.48
CA PRO A 110 -18.19 5.44 2.65
C PRO A 110 -18.53 6.45 3.76
N ALA A 111 -19.82 6.76 3.95
CA ALA A 111 -20.29 7.65 5.01
C ALA A 111 -20.14 7.03 6.42
N GLU A 112 -20.25 5.72 6.57
CA GLU A 112 -20.09 5.01 7.85
C GLU A 112 -18.62 4.98 8.25
N ILE A 113 -17.70 4.86 7.29
CA ILE A 113 -16.25 4.86 7.54
C ILE A 113 -15.81 6.16 8.22
N ALA A 114 -16.40 7.29 7.85
CA ALA A 114 -16.09 8.58 8.45
C ALA A 114 -16.48 8.68 9.94
N THR A 115 -17.30 7.76 10.44
CA THR A 115 -17.76 7.73 11.83
C THR A 115 -17.05 6.69 12.70
N LEU A 116 -16.21 5.84 12.10
CA LEU A 116 -15.46 4.82 12.82
C LEU A 116 -14.39 5.47 13.69
N ASP A 117 -14.17 4.89 14.86
CA ASP A 117 -13.05 5.27 15.70
C ASP A 117 -11.75 4.53 15.28
N ARG A 118 -10.63 4.89 15.93
CA ARG A 118 -9.32 4.32 15.64
C ARG A 118 -9.29 2.80 15.82
N ASP A 119 -9.90 2.30 16.88
CA ASP A 119 -9.82 0.87 17.24
C ASP A 119 -10.65 0.03 16.26
N GLU A 120 -11.78 0.54 15.83
CA GLU A 120 -12.59 -0.08 14.79
C GLU A 120 -11.84 -0.13 13.46
N VAL A 121 -11.22 0.97 13.02
CA VAL A 121 -10.42 1.01 11.78
C VAL A 121 -9.23 0.06 11.87
N LEU A 122 -8.48 0.04 12.98
CA LEU A 122 -7.38 -0.91 13.18
C LEU A 122 -7.85 -2.36 13.13
N LYS A 123 -8.96 -2.67 13.80
CA LYS A 123 -9.55 -4.01 13.79
C LYS A 123 -9.84 -4.46 12.35
N TYR A 124 -10.43 -3.58 11.53
CA TYR A 124 -10.70 -3.89 10.13
C TYR A 124 -9.46 -4.15 9.30
N LEU A 125 -8.46 -3.28 9.43
CA LEU A 125 -7.21 -3.42 8.69
C LEU A 125 -6.47 -4.72 9.07
N LEU A 126 -6.57 -5.16 10.32
CA LEU A 126 -5.97 -6.40 10.79
C LEU A 126 -6.78 -7.63 10.37
N GLU A 127 -8.10 -7.61 10.51
CA GLU A 127 -9.00 -8.69 10.10
C GLU A 127 -9.01 -8.89 8.58
N GLY A 128 -8.96 -7.79 7.81
CA GLY A 128 -8.83 -7.81 6.36
C GLY A 128 -7.42 -8.13 5.85
N ASN A 129 -6.45 -8.35 6.75
CA ASN A 129 -5.05 -8.60 6.41
C ASN A 129 -4.38 -7.47 5.59
N LEU A 130 -4.84 -6.22 5.74
CA LEU A 130 -4.43 -5.05 4.95
C LEU A 130 -3.34 -4.22 5.63
N PHE A 131 -3.09 -4.45 6.91
CA PHE A 131 -2.12 -3.70 7.69
C PHE A 131 -0.68 -3.76 7.15
N PRO A 132 -0.20 -4.82 6.48
CA PRO A 132 1.14 -4.87 5.87
C PRO A 132 1.44 -3.79 4.82
N PHE A 133 0.42 -3.12 4.26
CA PHE A 133 0.62 -2.00 3.32
C PHE A 133 1.18 -0.75 4.00
N PHE A 134 1.04 -0.63 5.33
CA PHE A 134 1.61 0.47 6.09
C PHE A 134 3.09 0.25 6.38
N ARG A 135 3.90 1.22 6.00
CA ARG A 135 5.34 1.23 6.28
C ARG A 135 5.66 2.30 7.32
N GLN A 136 6.48 1.95 8.29
CA GLN A 136 6.93 2.85 9.35
C GLN A 136 8.32 3.41 9.02
N ARG A 137 8.46 4.72 9.12
CA ARG A 137 9.74 5.42 8.99
C ARG A 137 10.26 5.81 10.38
N PRO A 138 11.59 5.92 10.54
CA PRO A 138 12.62 6.02 9.48
C PRO A 138 13.10 4.70 8.87
N TYR A 139 12.84 3.54 9.47
CA TYR A 139 13.50 2.27 9.10
C TYR A 139 12.84 1.51 7.93
N ASN A 140 11.77 2.02 7.38
CA ASN A 140 11.01 1.38 6.28
C ASN A 140 10.63 -0.08 6.58
N LYS A 141 10.22 -0.36 7.80
CA LYS A 141 9.64 -1.65 8.21
C LYS A 141 8.12 -1.61 8.10
N VAL A 142 7.46 -2.76 8.16
CA VAL A 142 6.00 -2.80 8.36
C VAL A 142 5.67 -2.09 9.66
N ALA A 143 4.62 -1.28 9.66
CA ALA A 143 4.19 -0.51 10.83
C ALA A 143 3.77 -1.44 11.98
N ASP A 144 3.88 -0.96 13.20
CA ASP A 144 3.31 -1.64 14.36
C ASP A 144 1.94 -1.00 14.67
N HIS A 145 0.88 -1.78 14.64
CA HIS A 145 -0.49 -1.29 14.89
C HIS A 145 -0.69 -0.73 16.31
N LYS A 146 0.22 -1.04 17.23
CA LYS A 146 0.22 -0.51 18.61
C LYS A 146 0.77 0.90 18.69
N ASP A 147 1.57 1.31 17.70
CA ASP A 147 2.10 2.66 17.63
C ASP A 147 1.03 3.63 17.08
N THR A 148 1.09 4.88 17.54
CA THR A 148 0.34 5.99 16.95
C THR A 148 1.32 6.88 16.20
N PRO A 149 1.24 6.95 14.85
CA PRO A 149 2.16 7.79 14.09
C PRO A 149 1.89 9.27 14.33
N ARG A 150 2.96 10.09 14.32
CA ARG A 150 2.85 11.54 14.32
C ARG A 150 2.05 12.03 13.13
N ASP A 151 2.36 11.52 11.94
CA ASP A 151 1.72 11.84 10.67
C ASP A 151 1.63 10.60 9.78
N ILE A 152 0.71 10.64 8.81
CA ILE A 152 0.62 9.62 7.74
C ILE A 152 0.89 10.29 6.40
N PHE A 153 1.77 9.68 5.58
CA PHE A 153 2.12 10.17 4.27
C PHE A 153 1.59 9.23 3.19
N ILE A 154 0.71 9.74 2.35
CA ILE A 154 0.20 9.07 1.15
C ILE A 154 1.10 9.48 -0.02
N SER A 155 1.79 8.50 -0.62
CA SER A 155 2.64 8.74 -1.77
C SER A 155 1.85 8.51 -3.06
N GLY A 156 1.52 9.61 -3.75
CA GLY A 156 0.84 9.64 -5.05
C GLY A 156 1.80 9.90 -6.22
N TRP A 157 3.12 9.75 -6.02
CA TRP A 157 4.11 9.91 -7.07
C TRP A 157 5.32 9.03 -6.86
N ASN A 158 5.75 8.35 -7.92
CA ASN A 158 6.95 7.55 -7.96
C ASN A 158 7.77 7.93 -9.20
N THR A 159 9.07 8.18 -9.02
CA THR A 159 10.01 8.53 -10.09
C THR A 159 10.95 7.37 -10.46
N GLY A 160 10.72 6.19 -9.94
CA GLY A 160 11.45 4.99 -10.32
C GLY A 160 11.18 4.61 -11.79
N PRO A 161 12.20 4.09 -12.51
CA PRO A 161 11.98 3.58 -13.86
C PRO A 161 10.90 2.49 -13.87
N LEU A 162 10.04 2.50 -14.89
CA LEU A 162 8.96 1.53 -15.08
C LEU A 162 7.91 1.51 -13.94
N SER A 163 7.86 2.57 -13.12
CA SER A 163 6.79 2.74 -12.13
C SER A 163 5.43 2.86 -12.81
N VAL A 164 4.39 2.37 -12.13
CA VAL A 164 3.02 2.54 -12.58
C VAL A 164 2.65 4.03 -12.64
N ASP A 165 1.95 4.42 -13.69
CA ASP A 165 1.35 5.75 -13.79
C ASP A 165 0.11 5.80 -12.91
N LEU A 166 0.18 6.61 -11.83
CA LEU A 166 -0.90 6.72 -10.87
C LEU A 166 -2.10 7.50 -11.41
N ASP A 167 -1.92 8.36 -12.42
CA ASP A 167 -3.05 9.02 -13.10
C ASP A 167 -3.91 7.99 -13.86
N VAL A 168 -3.30 6.89 -14.31
CA VAL A 168 -4.02 5.78 -14.93
C VAL A 168 -4.60 4.84 -13.86
N ALA A 169 -3.80 4.45 -12.87
CA ALA A 169 -4.19 3.47 -11.85
C ALA A 169 -5.33 3.98 -10.94
N LEU A 170 -5.38 5.28 -10.67
CA LEU A 170 -6.38 5.91 -9.80
C LEU A 170 -7.55 6.52 -10.57
N ARG A 171 -7.64 6.31 -11.87
CA ARG A 171 -8.72 6.86 -12.69
C ARG A 171 -10.09 6.45 -12.17
N ARG A 172 -10.97 7.42 -11.90
CA ARG A 172 -12.33 7.22 -11.35
C ARG A 172 -12.37 6.52 -9.99
N ARG A 173 -11.36 6.74 -9.13
CA ARG A 173 -11.27 6.12 -7.80
C ARG A 173 -11.43 7.14 -6.65
N LEU A 174 -11.97 8.33 -6.91
CA LEU A 174 -12.11 9.37 -5.89
C LEU A 174 -12.90 8.91 -4.66
N SER A 175 -14.07 8.31 -4.85
CA SER A 175 -14.93 7.89 -3.73
C SER A 175 -14.26 6.87 -2.80
N PRO A 176 -13.70 5.72 -3.27
CA PRO A 176 -12.98 4.82 -2.39
C PRO A 176 -11.69 5.44 -1.83
N PHE A 177 -10.98 6.29 -2.57
CA PHE A 177 -9.79 6.96 -2.09
C PHE A 177 -10.12 7.92 -0.94
N GLN A 178 -11.19 8.71 -1.07
CA GLN A 178 -11.66 9.63 -0.01
C GLN A 178 -12.07 8.88 1.26
N ALA A 179 -12.78 7.77 1.10
CA ALA A 179 -13.15 6.92 2.24
C ALA A 179 -11.89 6.40 2.98
N GLY A 180 -10.81 6.02 2.22
CA GLY A 180 -9.53 5.66 2.78
C GLY A 180 -8.84 6.78 3.55
N ILE A 181 -8.85 7.95 2.99
CA ILE A 181 -8.31 9.12 3.69
C ILE A 181 -9.03 9.35 5.02
N ASN A 182 -10.37 9.25 5.03
CA ASN A 182 -11.15 9.42 6.25
C ASN A 182 -10.80 8.37 7.31
N ALA A 183 -10.61 7.10 6.91
CA ALA A 183 -10.11 6.07 7.80
C ALA A 183 -8.69 6.35 8.30
N LEU A 184 -7.76 6.77 7.41
CA LEU A 184 -6.39 7.10 7.80
C LEU A 184 -6.31 8.24 8.80
N LYS A 185 -7.23 9.21 8.72
CA LYS A 185 -7.27 10.34 9.63
C LYS A 185 -7.48 9.92 11.09
N THR A 186 -8.19 8.82 11.34
CA THR A 186 -8.41 8.31 12.70
C THR A 186 -7.17 7.61 13.27
N LEU A 187 -6.22 7.20 12.42
CA LEU A 187 -5.03 6.44 12.83
C LEU A 187 -3.87 7.32 13.31
N THR A 188 -3.91 8.63 13.08
CA THR A 188 -2.85 9.56 13.46
C THR A 188 -3.38 10.68 14.36
N SER A 189 -2.54 11.15 15.27
CA SER A 189 -2.81 12.34 16.06
C SER A 189 -2.52 13.65 15.31
N GLY A 190 -1.80 13.57 14.19
CA GLY A 190 -1.38 14.73 13.41
C GLY A 190 -2.07 14.84 12.06
N ASN A 191 -1.29 14.96 11.00
CA ASN A 191 -1.78 15.24 9.66
C ASN A 191 -1.69 14.01 8.75
N VAL A 192 -2.63 13.96 7.79
CA VAL A 192 -2.50 13.11 6.61
C VAL A 192 -1.97 13.99 5.48
N HIS A 193 -0.79 13.64 4.97
CA HIS A 193 -0.13 14.34 3.87
C HIS A 193 -0.33 13.55 2.59
N LEU A 194 -0.78 14.20 1.53
CA LEU A 194 -0.90 13.62 0.19
C LEU A 194 0.08 14.33 -0.74
N SER A 195 1.07 13.59 -1.24
CA SER A 195 2.09 14.10 -2.15
C SER A 195 1.95 13.51 -3.53
N TYR A 196 2.01 14.35 -4.57
CA TYR A 196 1.85 13.94 -5.96
C TYR A 196 2.62 14.87 -6.92
N ASN A 197 2.77 14.43 -8.16
CA ASN A 197 3.42 15.23 -9.20
C ASN A 197 2.61 16.50 -9.48
N ARG A 198 3.29 17.65 -9.58
CA ARG A 198 2.62 18.92 -9.92
C ARG A 198 1.86 18.88 -11.24
N ASN A 199 2.21 17.98 -12.14
CA ASN A 199 1.61 17.84 -13.45
C ASN A 199 0.53 16.73 -13.52
N THR A 200 0.14 16.15 -12.36
CA THR A 200 -0.94 15.13 -12.31
C THR A 200 -2.23 15.71 -12.87
N VAL A 201 -2.98 14.87 -13.56
CA VAL A 201 -4.34 15.16 -14.06
C VAL A 201 -5.38 14.27 -13.40
N SER A 202 -4.99 13.54 -12.34
CA SER A 202 -5.87 12.64 -11.61
C SER A 202 -6.83 13.40 -10.72
N ASP A 203 -8.12 13.41 -11.03
CA ASP A 203 -9.18 13.95 -10.17
C ASP A 203 -9.11 13.35 -8.76
N THR A 204 -8.80 12.04 -8.65
CA THR A 204 -8.66 11.33 -7.39
C THR A 204 -7.61 11.95 -6.46
N LEU A 205 -6.49 12.45 -7.01
CA LEU A 205 -5.44 13.08 -6.21
C LEU A 205 -5.72 14.57 -5.97
N LEU A 206 -6.30 15.26 -6.95
CA LEU A 206 -6.52 16.71 -6.90
C LEU A 206 -7.72 17.11 -6.03
N GLU A 207 -8.79 16.31 -6.06
CA GLU A 207 -10.05 16.60 -5.37
C GLU A 207 -10.17 15.92 -3.99
N ALA A 208 -9.13 15.20 -3.55
CA ALA A 208 -9.12 14.57 -2.23
C ALA A 208 -9.23 15.63 -1.12
N GLU A 209 -10.13 15.39 -0.16
CA GLU A 209 -10.38 16.28 0.96
C GLU A 209 -9.75 15.73 2.26
N ASN A 210 -9.68 16.58 3.29
CA ASN A 210 -9.17 16.24 4.64
C ASN A 210 -7.69 15.83 4.66
N VAL A 211 -6.90 16.27 3.68
CA VAL A 211 -5.47 16.03 3.58
C VAL A 211 -4.69 17.32 3.32
N ASN A 212 -3.42 17.31 3.68
CA ASN A 212 -2.49 18.36 3.31
C ASN A 212 -1.86 18.02 1.95
N HIS A 213 -2.21 18.78 0.91
CA HIS A 213 -1.72 18.58 -0.45
C HIS A 213 -0.31 19.14 -0.64
N HIS A 214 0.56 18.36 -1.26
CA HIS A 214 1.93 18.71 -1.60
C HIS A 214 2.23 18.40 -3.06
N LEU A 215 2.42 19.45 -3.86
CA LEU A 215 2.83 19.32 -5.25
C LEU A 215 4.35 19.19 -5.32
N LEU A 216 4.80 18.11 -5.91
CA LEU A 216 6.21 17.79 -6.02
C LEU A 216 6.68 17.86 -7.48
N SER A 217 7.92 18.29 -7.66
CA SER A 217 8.62 18.26 -8.94
C SER A 217 10.09 17.98 -8.74
N GLY A 218 10.74 17.46 -9.78
CA GLY A 218 12.19 17.20 -9.78
C GLY A 218 12.56 15.82 -10.30
N PRO A 219 13.86 15.56 -10.50
CA PRO A 219 14.35 14.27 -10.97
C PRO A 219 14.29 13.21 -9.87
N HIS A 220 14.46 11.93 -10.25
CA HIS A 220 14.64 10.87 -9.28
C HIS A 220 15.82 11.20 -8.34
N PRO A 221 15.69 11.07 -6.99
CA PRO A 221 14.69 10.29 -6.26
C PRO A 221 13.54 11.12 -5.65
N SER A 222 13.11 12.22 -6.25
CA SER A 222 12.04 13.08 -5.71
C SER A 222 10.71 12.35 -5.45
N GLY A 223 10.43 11.27 -6.19
CA GLY A 223 9.28 10.39 -5.96
C GLY A 223 9.44 9.41 -4.80
N ASN A 224 10.61 9.33 -4.17
CA ASN A 224 10.78 8.46 -3.00
C ASN A 224 10.16 9.11 -1.76
N VAL A 225 9.28 8.39 -1.08
CA VAL A 225 8.53 8.92 0.06
C VAL A 225 9.44 9.42 1.21
N GLY A 226 10.62 8.85 1.39
CA GLY A 226 11.60 9.34 2.37
C GLY A 226 12.13 10.76 2.04
N ILE A 227 12.31 11.07 0.76
CA ILE A 227 12.69 12.41 0.28
C ILE A 227 11.50 13.37 0.46
N GLN A 228 10.29 12.91 0.15
CA GLN A 228 9.06 13.70 0.35
C GLN A 228 8.89 14.08 1.83
N ILE A 229 9.01 13.12 2.76
CA ILE A 229 8.95 13.36 4.20
C ILE A 229 9.98 14.39 4.63
N HIS A 230 11.23 14.28 4.16
CA HIS A 230 12.31 15.21 4.51
C HIS A 230 11.95 16.67 4.14
N HIS A 231 11.30 16.87 3.01
CA HIS A 231 10.94 18.22 2.54
C HIS A 231 9.60 18.73 3.09
N ILE A 232 8.66 17.84 3.44
CA ILE A 232 7.33 18.20 3.92
C ILE A 232 7.33 18.40 5.44
N ALA A 233 7.74 17.38 6.18
CA ALA A 233 7.77 17.39 7.65
C ALA A 233 8.92 16.48 8.14
N PRO A 234 10.15 16.99 8.21
CA PRO A 234 11.33 16.22 8.61
C PRO A 234 11.13 15.50 9.95
N LEU A 235 11.74 14.32 10.05
CA LEU A 235 11.67 13.50 11.26
C LEU A 235 12.71 13.94 12.29
N SER A 236 12.28 14.05 13.53
CA SER A 236 13.16 14.11 14.70
C SER A 236 13.52 12.69 15.18
N THR A 237 14.45 12.59 16.13
CA THR A 237 15.06 11.31 16.55
C THR A 237 14.05 10.25 17.02
N ASN A 238 12.95 10.68 17.63
CA ASN A 238 11.93 9.77 18.20
C ASN A 238 10.63 9.75 17.40
N ASP A 239 10.59 10.44 16.26
CA ASP A 239 9.36 10.50 15.47
C ASP A 239 9.09 9.18 14.77
N ILE A 240 7.83 8.78 14.81
CA ILE A 240 7.28 7.68 14.03
C ILE A 240 6.25 8.27 13.08
N VAL A 241 6.43 8.01 11.79
CA VAL A 241 5.39 8.30 10.78
C VAL A 241 5.11 7.06 9.96
N TRP A 242 3.88 6.95 9.50
CA TRP A 242 3.51 5.87 8.59
C TRP A 242 3.44 6.38 7.16
N THR A 243 3.70 5.48 6.23
CA THR A 243 3.59 5.74 4.80
C THR A 243 2.76 4.66 4.13
N ILE A 244 1.96 5.06 3.15
CA ILE A 244 1.16 4.17 2.30
C ILE A 244 1.18 4.72 0.88
N ASN A 245 1.14 3.85 -0.15
CA ASN A 245 1.00 4.35 -1.52
C ASN A 245 -0.46 4.68 -1.82
N ALA A 246 -0.69 5.61 -2.72
CA ALA A 246 -2.05 6.05 -3.05
C ALA A 246 -2.94 4.92 -3.58
N GLN A 247 -2.40 4.00 -4.38
CA GLN A 247 -3.14 2.82 -4.84
C GLN A 247 -3.51 1.87 -3.69
N ASP A 248 -2.65 1.75 -2.68
CA ASP A 248 -2.88 0.87 -1.53
C ASP A 248 -3.99 1.42 -0.61
N VAL A 249 -4.18 2.75 -0.60
CA VAL A 249 -5.33 3.39 0.07
C VAL A 249 -6.64 2.91 -0.55
N VAL A 250 -6.72 2.83 -1.88
CA VAL A 250 -7.90 2.33 -2.58
C VAL A 250 -8.10 0.84 -2.30
N LEU A 251 -7.02 0.04 -2.39
CA LEU A 251 -7.08 -1.40 -2.15
C LEU A 251 -7.52 -1.73 -0.72
N SER A 252 -7.06 -0.98 0.27
CA SER A 252 -7.43 -1.20 1.67
C SER A 252 -8.93 -1.02 1.94
N LEU A 253 -9.66 -0.38 1.04
CA LEU A 253 -11.09 -0.13 1.20
C LEU A 253 -11.99 -0.94 0.28
N ILE A 254 -11.48 -1.45 -0.83
CA ILE A 254 -12.26 -2.37 -1.67
C ILE A 254 -12.59 -3.65 -0.90
N HIS A 255 -11.80 -3.97 0.12
CA HIS A 255 -11.99 -5.12 1.02
C HIS A 255 -12.64 -4.77 2.37
N ILE A 256 -12.93 -3.48 2.60
CA ILE A 256 -13.73 -2.98 3.75
C ILE A 256 -15.18 -2.72 3.25
#